data_d22eed3fa1bb4acdeb4224e03a25d3e9
#
_entry.id   d22eed3fa1bb4acdeb4224e03a25d3e9
#
_cell.length_a   1.000
_cell.length_b   1.000
_cell.length_c   1.000
_cell.angle_alpha   90.00
_cell.angle_beta   90.00
_cell.angle_gamma   90.00
#
_symmetry.space_group_name_H-M   'P 1'
#
loop_
_entity.id
_entity.type
_entity.pdbx_description
1 polymer ?
#
loop_
_entity_poly.entity_id
_entity_poly.type
_entity_poly.pdbx_seq_one_letter_code
_entity_poly.pdbx_strand_id
1 'polypeptide(L)'
;MDARLRMLGSQALLGTERREAVFPSDDTPCGRVLGEIAAALPGDGAGAVLRAAGVVAVCERAGHVLQTSSGAQLPPPCPVETCVMLPADAPVAQIYGDIFREGSFRVQGEAIAYLAERNMVLPPALLVPALASGRENPALRPALSRVLGERGRWLSARNPAWNLFVTSSEETLDPEEWDHGRPAQRKAFFLLERSRDPGAARERFERDMASMGATERRDLLELFSCNLSMEDEDLLERLLHRDRSREVKKTASGLLSRLPESRYLERMGGRLLACMGEKPADREERGLFSGLGRIVSAVTGRGKKEFIVPPESYDPSWAEDLITEKSPLSRFGPRAGWLYQMASAVPPAWWSRHTGKTPEELLDLSEGSEWKGVLQLAWGDALQREADEAWARAMLTRLKKGGVWPSTSGDRLDMFRLAGMVSPLERDRAWEDMLTAENLTDLLEDIRSRQEAGYHLSPSLAKKVLAVMKERLMSGKRDYYLASLAGEAAALLPVDMLPAARAFLAFPPDSDSPNRSIAGTFSAVAHQREALGRYFSVPSTHKGVL
;
A
#
# COMPACT_ATOMS: atom_id res chain seq x y z
N MET A 1 -8.21 39.07 2.45
CA MET A 1 -8.03 39.32 3.89
C MET A 1 -7.64 40.78 4.07
N ASP A 2 -8.47 41.58 4.74
CA ASP A 2 -8.31 43.01 4.95
C ASP A 2 -6.95 43.32 5.61
N ALA A 3 -6.31 44.43 5.22
CA ALA A 3 -5.08 44.92 5.81
C ALA A 3 -5.23 45.17 7.34
N ARG A 4 -6.41 45.60 7.76
CA ARG A 4 -6.77 45.80 9.18
C ARG A 4 -6.72 44.48 9.98
N LEU A 5 -7.28 43.39 9.43
CA LEU A 5 -7.29 42.09 10.08
C LEU A 5 -5.88 41.53 10.24
N ARG A 6 -5.02 41.73 9.23
CA ARG A 6 -3.60 41.34 9.30
C ARG A 6 -2.84 42.12 10.38
N MET A 7 -3.12 43.40 10.49
CA MET A 7 -2.52 44.28 11.50
C MET A 7 -2.94 43.87 12.93
N LEU A 8 -4.24 43.62 13.14
CA LEU A 8 -4.75 43.12 14.43
C LEU A 8 -4.18 41.73 14.77
N GLY A 9 -4.06 40.84 13.80
CA GLY A 9 -3.41 39.52 13.98
C GLY A 9 -1.94 39.64 14.37
N SER A 10 -1.18 40.55 13.75
CA SER A 10 0.22 40.80 14.13
C SER A 10 0.34 41.35 15.56
N GLN A 11 -0.58 42.20 15.97
CA GLN A 11 -0.59 42.71 17.37
C GLN A 11 -0.94 41.62 18.37
N ALA A 12 -1.90 40.75 18.05
CA ALA A 12 -2.23 39.58 18.87
C ALA A 12 -1.04 38.65 19.06
N LEU A 13 -0.25 38.40 18.01
CA LEU A 13 0.95 37.57 18.05
C LEU A 13 2.10 38.21 18.86
N LEU A 14 2.23 39.54 18.83
CA LEU A 14 3.26 40.25 19.57
C LEU A 14 2.90 40.42 21.08
N GLY A 15 1.63 40.22 21.42
CA GLY A 15 1.10 40.43 22.77
C GLY A 15 0.83 41.90 23.10
N THR A 16 -0.26 42.14 23.85
CA THR A 16 -0.74 43.49 24.21
C THR A 16 -0.24 43.96 25.60
N GLU A 17 0.46 43.12 26.35
CA GLU A 17 0.99 43.45 27.68
C GLU A 17 2.18 44.42 27.63
N ARG A 18 2.97 44.36 26.56
CA ARG A 18 4.21 45.12 26.40
C ARG A 18 4.11 46.29 25.41
N ARG A 19 3.04 46.35 24.67
CA ARG A 19 2.84 47.35 23.63
C ARG A 19 1.37 47.71 23.55
N GLU A 20 1.07 49.01 23.61
CA GLU A 20 -0.30 49.53 23.47
C GLU A 20 -0.88 49.12 22.10
N ALA A 21 -2.11 48.61 22.12
CA ALA A 21 -2.78 48.16 20.90
C ALA A 21 -3.16 49.39 20.04
N VAL A 22 -2.73 49.37 18.79
CA VAL A 22 -3.03 50.44 17.82
C VAL A 22 -4.16 49.98 16.91
N PHE A 23 -5.23 50.82 16.83
CA PHE A 23 -6.39 50.53 16.00
C PHE A 23 -6.42 51.47 14.80
N PRO A 24 -6.62 50.93 13.57
CA PRO A 24 -6.76 51.78 12.38
C PRO A 24 -8.13 52.49 12.41
N SER A 25 -8.17 53.67 12.93
CA SER A 25 -9.34 54.54 12.85
C SER A 25 -9.28 55.40 11.57
N ASP A 26 -10.33 55.33 10.78
CA ASP A 26 -10.53 56.14 9.58
C ASP A 26 -12.00 56.54 9.48
N ASP A 27 -12.36 57.37 8.50
CA ASP A 27 -13.72 57.90 8.33
C ASP A 27 -14.72 56.85 7.82
N THR A 28 -14.31 55.60 7.60
CA THR A 28 -15.24 54.53 7.24
C THR A 28 -16.09 54.09 8.44
N PRO A 29 -17.31 53.54 8.22
CA PRO A 29 -18.12 53.01 9.32
C PRO A 29 -17.38 52.02 10.21
N CYS A 30 -16.57 51.14 9.62
CA CYS A 30 -15.74 50.19 10.34
C CYS A 30 -14.65 50.90 11.16
N GLY A 31 -13.94 51.89 10.58
CA GLY A 31 -12.89 52.65 11.25
C GLY A 31 -13.39 53.44 12.45
N ARG A 32 -14.59 54.06 12.36
CA ARG A 32 -15.21 54.75 13.48
C ARG A 32 -15.50 53.83 14.66
N VAL A 33 -16.07 52.64 14.40
CA VAL A 33 -16.33 51.63 15.45
C VAL A 33 -15.04 51.12 16.08
N LEU A 34 -13.97 50.98 15.30
CA LEU A 34 -12.65 50.59 15.85
C LEU A 34 -12.10 51.69 16.79
N GLY A 35 -12.28 52.97 16.47
CA GLY A 35 -11.94 54.09 17.36
C GLY A 35 -12.74 54.07 18.66
N GLU A 36 -14.05 53.80 18.60
CA GLU A 36 -14.91 53.64 19.77
C GLU A 36 -14.47 52.48 20.69
N ILE A 37 -14.08 51.35 20.11
CA ILE A 37 -13.56 50.20 20.87
C ILE A 37 -12.28 50.59 21.60
N ALA A 38 -11.37 51.30 20.93
CA ALA A 38 -10.13 51.76 21.54
C ALA A 38 -10.40 52.69 22.73
N ALA A 39 -11.37 53.61 22.61
CA ALA A 39 -11.73 54.54 23.66
C ALA A 39 -12.50 53.87 24.83
N ALA A 40 -13.26 52.81 24.57
CA ALA A 40 -14.12 52.16 25.56
C ALA A 40 -13.39 51.16 26.47
N LEU A 41 -12.16 50.73 26.14
CA LEU A 41 -11.42 49.70 26.84
C LEU A 41 -9.99 50.11 27.21
N PRO A 42 -9.82 51.24 27.97
CA PRO A 42 -8.51 51.64 28.39
C PRO A 42 -7.93 50.59 29.38
N GLY A 43 -6.78 50.04 29.03
CA GLY A 43 -6.08 49.03 29.88
C GLY A 43 -6.41 47.58 29.53
N ASP A 44 -7.40 47.24 28.73
CA ASP A 44 -7.67 45.89 28.22
C ASP A 44 -7.30 45.77 26.74
N GLY A 45 -6.03 45.78 26.43
CA GLY A 45 -5.52 45.67 25.05
C GLY A 45 -5.90 44.37 24.36
N ALA A 46 -5.98 43.27 25.09
CA ALA A 46 -6.34 41.97 24.53
C ALA A 46 -7.81 41.89 24.16
N GLY A 47 -8.72 42.34 25.05
CA GLY A 47 -10.14 42.39 24.79
C GLY A 47 -10.49 43.37 23.68
N ALA A 48 -9.79 44.52 23.60
CA ALA A 48 -9.96 45.50 22.53
C ALA A 48 -9.55 44.94 21.16
N VAL A 49 -8.40 44.25 21.05
CA VAL A 49 -7.93 43.57 19.81
C VAL A 49 -8.93 42.51 19.36
N LEU A 50 -9.47 41.70 20.28
CA LEU A 50 -10.42 40.64 19.95
C LEU A 50 -11.74 41.21 19.42
N ARG A 51 -12.27 42.26 20.08
CA ARG A 51 -13.51 42.95 19.62
C ARG A 51 -13.30 43.64 18.30
N ALA A 52 -12.16 44.30 18.10
CA ALA A 52 -11.81 44.93 16.84
C ALA A 52 -11.74 43.92 15.68
N ALA A 53 -11.11 42.75 15.92
CA ALA A 53 -11.05 41.67 14.94
C ALA A 53 -12.46 41.15 14.56
N GLY A 54 -13.35 41.01 15.56
CA GLY A 54 -14.76 40.64 15.32
C GLY A 54 -15.50 41.67 14.45
N VAL A 55 -15.35 42.98 14.74
CA VAL A 55 -15.96 44.04 13.95
C VAL A 55 -15.42 44.05 12.52
N VAL A 56 -14.11 43.96 12.32
CA VAL A 56 -13.50 43.90 10.97
C VAL A 56 -14.03 42.72 10.20
N ALA A 57 -14.12 41.54 10.83
CA ALA A 57 -14.64 40.33 10.17
C ALA A 57 -16.11 40.50 9.74
N VAL A 58 -16.94 41.12 10.58
CA VAL A 58 -18.36 41.43 10.25
C VAL A 58 -18.43 42.43 9.11
N CYS A 59 -17.64 43.52 9.15
CA CYS A 59 -17.60 44.52 8.09
C CYS A 59 -17.10 43.93 6.76
N GLU A 60 -16.09 43.07 6.79
CA GLU A 60 -15.62 42.36 5.60
C GLU A 60 -16.73 41.51 4.97
N ARG A 61 -17.48 40.79 5.79
CA ARG A 61 -18.62 39.98 5.32
C ARG A 61 -19.76 40.83 4.78
N ALA A 62 -20.08 41.93 5.43
CA ALA A 62 -21.13 42.86 5.00
C ALA A 62 -20.75 43.61 3.72
N GLY A 63 -19.46 43.94 3.53
CA GLY A 63 -18.93 44.59 2.34
C GLY A 63 -18.62 43.65 1.17
N HIS A 64 -18.84 42.35 1.32
CA HIS A 64 -18.55 41.36 0.26
C HIS A 64 -19.64 41.44 -0.81
N VAL A 65 -19.39 42.23 -1.84
CA VAL A 65 -20.22 42.26 -3.05
C VAL A 65 -19.90 41.01 -3.85
N LEU A 66 -20.87 40.11 -4.00
CA LEU A 66 -20.75 38.97 -4.89
C LEU A 66 -20.51 39.48 -6.32
N GLN A 67 -19.35 39.15 -6.88
CA GLN A 67 -19.08 39.44 -8.28
C GLN A 67 -20.03 38.59 -9.14
N THR A 68 -20.82 39.24 -9.96
CA THR A 68 -21.61 38.55 -10.98
C THR A 68 -20.67 38.00 -12.02
N SER A 69 -20.55 36.66 -12.06
CA SER A 69 -19.85 35.99 -13.15
C SER A 69 -20.61 36.16 -14.45
N SER A 70 -19.94 36.57 -15.53
CA SER A 70 -20.57 36.58 -16.83
C SER A 70 -20.95 35.13 -17.19
N GLY A 71 -22.18 34.92 -17.74
CA GLY A 71 -22.66 33.56 -18.06
C GLY A 71 -21.75 32.76 -18.98
N ALA A 72 -20.85 33.43 -19.73
CA ALA A 72 -19.82 32.78 -20.57
C ALA A 72 -18.70 32.09 -19.78
N GLN A 73 -18.57 32.34 -18.47
CA GLN A 73 -17.56 31.72 -17.60
C GLN A 73 -18.13 30.60 -16.74
N LEU A 74 -19.44 30.37 -16.81
CA LEU A 74 -20.03 29.26 -16.06
C LEU A 74 -19.73 27.95 -16.75
N PRO A 75 -19.32 26.90 -16.00
CA PRO A 75 -19.15 25.58 -16.56
C PRO A 75 -20.50 25.06 -17.08
N PRO A 76 -20.51 24.16 -18.09
CA PRO A 76 -21.74 23.54 -18.55
C PRO A 76 -22.49 22.90 -17.37
N PRO A 77 -23.83 22.89 -17.40
CA PRO A 77 -24.63 22.30 -16.33
C PRO A 77 -24.29 20.82 -16.16
N CYS A 78 -24.45 20.32 -14.92
CA CYS A 78 -24.30 18.91 -14.62
C CYS A 78 -25.34 18.11 -15.41
N PRO A 79 -24.96 16.99 -16.08
CA PRO A 79 -25.90 16.07 -16.67
C PRO A 79 -26.93 15.56 -15.65
N VAL A 80 -28.11 15.19 -16.16
CA VAL A 80 -29.16 14.60 -15.32
C VAL A 80 -28.72 13.21 -14.86
N GLU A 81 -28.87 12.96 -13.55
CA GLU A 81 -28.59 11.62 -13.00
C GLU A 81 -29.62 10.60 -13.50
N THR A 82 -29.14 9.51 -14.07
CA THR A 82 -29.97 8.42 -14.59
C THR A 82 -29.97 7.18 -13.67
N CYS A 83 -29.01 7.11 -12.74
CA CYS A 83 -28.92 6.01 -11.81
C CYS A 83 -29.79 6.24 -10.57
N VAL A 84 -30.21 5.15 -9.94
CA VAL A 84 -30.93 5.21 -8.66
C VAL A 84 -29.99 5.76 -7.59
N MET A 85 -30.42 6.83 -6.94
CA MET A 85 -29.63 7.48 -5.89
C MET A 85 -30.03 6.93 -4.51
N LEU A 86 -29.04 6.77 -3.63
CA LEU A 86 -29.33 6.53 -2.21
C LEU A 86 -30.12 7.73 -1.67
N PRO A 87 -31.33 7.54 -1.07
CA PRO A 87 -32.10 8.65 -0.51
C PRO A 87 -31.28 9.41 0.53
N ALA A 88 -31.29 10.74 0.44
CA ALA A 88 -30.51 11.59 1.35
C ALA A 88 -31.02 11.51 2.81
N ASP A 89 -32.29 11.18 3.00
CA ASP A 89 -32.96 10.95 4.28
C ASP A 89 -32.91 9.49 4.75
N ALA A 90 -32.25 8.59 3.98
CA ALA A 90 -32.09 7.22 4.41
C ALA A 90 -31.33 7.15 5.75
N PRO A 91 -31.72 6.26 6.68
CA PRO A 91 -31.05 6.12 7.98
C PRO A 91 -29.55 5.87 7.87
N VAL A 92 -29.10 5.28 6.75
CA VAL A 92 -27.68 4.99 6.49
C VAL A 92 -26.92 6.15 5.85
N ALA A 93 -27.58 7.19 5.36
CA ALA A 93 -26.90 8.31 4.70
C ALA A 93 -25.92 9.02 5.63
N GLN A 94 -26.27 9.21 6.91
CA GLN A 94 -25.37 9.78 7.91
C GLN A 94 -24.19 8.83 8.17
N ILE A 95 -24.43 7.51 8.24
CA ILE A 95 -23.39 6.49 8.44
C ILE A 95 -22.37 6.54 7.28
N TYR A 96 -22.82 6.68 6.04
CA TYR A 96 -21.92 6.91 4.89
C TYR A 96 -21.07 8.17 5.06
N GLY A 97 -21.67 9.26 5.56
CA GLY A 97 -20.96 10.50 5.85
C GLY A 97 -19.83 10.31 6.87
N ASP A 98 -20.09 9.55 7.93
CA ASP A 98 -19.10 9.24 8.97
C ASP A 98 -18.01 8.32 8.43
N ILE A 99 -18.38 7.27 7.67
CA ILE A 99 -17.46 6.34 7.03
C ILE A 99 -16.50 7.06 6.05
N PHE A 100 -16.98 7.97 5.21
CA PHE A 100 -16.11 8.69 4.28
C PHE A 100 -15.24 9.76 4.95
N ARG A 101 -15.60 10.24 6.14
CA ARG A 101 -14.79 11.19 6.91
C ARG A 101 -13.72 10.51 7.78
N GLU A 102 -14.06 9.42 8.43
CA GLU A 102 -13.25 8.84 9.51
C GLU A 102 -13.07 7.32 9.40
N GLY A 103 -13.79 6.66 8.49
CA GLY A 103 -13.74 5.20 8.34
C GLY A 103 -12.42 4.72 7.73
N SER A 104 -12.01 3.51 8.11
CA SER A 104 -10.87 2.84 7.49
C SER A 104 -11.15 2.52 6.02
N PHE A 105 -10.07 2.36 5.23
CA PHE A 105 -10.13 1.94 3.82
C PHE A 105 -11.10 0.76 3.60
N ARG A 106 -11.06 -0.24 4.48
CA ARG A 106 -11.86 -1.46 4.38
C ARG A 106 -13.35 -1.19 4.54
N VAL A 107 -13.72 -0.40 5.56
CA VAL A 107 -15.12 -0.01 5.81
C VAL A 107 -15.65 0.87 4.68
N GLN A 108 -14.84 1.78 4.16
CA GLN A 108 -15.16 2.58 2.99
C GLN A 108 -15.41 1.71 1.76
N GLY A 109 -14.52 0.73 1.51
CA GLY A 109 -14.65 -0.23 0.41
C GLY A 109 -15.93 -1.07 0.51
N GLU A 110 -16.26 -1.57 1.71
CA GLU A 110 -17.50 -2.33 1.96
C GLU A 110 -18.75 -1.48 1.73
N ALA A 111 -18.76 -0.24 2.24
CA ALA A 111 -19.87 0.69 2.03
C ALA A 111 -20.10 0.99 0.55
N ILE A 112 -19.01 1.21 -0.23
CA ILE A 112 -19.08 1.41 -1.68
C ILE A 112 -19.63 0.16 -2.37
N ALA A 113 -19.20 -1.04 -1.96
CA ALA A 113 -19.65 -2.31 -2.55
C ALA A 113 -21.17 -2.49 -2.41
N TYR A 114 -21.76 -2.17 -1.26
CA TYR A 114 -23.22 -2.23 -1.06
C TYR A 114 -24.02 -1.42 -2.08
N LEU A 115 -23.54 -0.22 -2.44
CA LEU A 115 -24.18 0.63 -3.46
C LEU A 115 -23.91 0.08 -4.88
N ALA A 116 -22.66 -0.29 -5.15
CA ALA A 116 -22.26 -0.76 -6.47
C ALA A 116 -22.99 -2.04 -6.89
N GLU A 117 -23.19 -2.99 -5.97
CA GLU A 117 -23.94 -4.23 -6.18
C GLU A 117 -25.41 -3.98 -6.53
N ARG A 118 -25.96 -2.84 -6.11
CA ARG A 118 -27.35 -2.45 -6.36
C ARG A 118 -27.51 -1.42 -7.47
N ASN A 119 -26.42 -1.10 -8.17
CA ASN A 119 -26.38 -0.04 -9.17
C ASN A 119 -26.91 1.32 -8.64
N MET A 120 -26.61 1.62 -7.37
CA MET A 120 -27.00 2.86 -6.73
C MET A 120 -25.82 3.84 -6.69
N VAL A 121 -26.13 5.13 -6.71
CA VAL A 121 -25.14 6.20 -6.63
C VAL A 121 -25.29 7.01 -5.34
N LEU A 122 -24.21 7.69 -4.97
CA LEU A 122 -24.16 8.53 -3.77
C LEU A 122 -25.01 9.80 -3.93
N PRO A 123 -25.72 10.24 -2.88
CA PRO A 123 -26.41 11.52 -2.90
C PRO A 123 -25.40 12.67 -2.90
N PRO A 124 -25.81 13.86 -3.38
CA PRO A 124 -24.92 15.02 -3.55
C PRO A 124 -24.12 15.41 -2.31
N ALA A 125 -24.70 15.28 -1.13
CA ALA A 125 -24.05 15.62 0.14
C ALA A 125 -22.82 14.71 0.47
N LEU A 126 -22.78 13.50 -0.08
CA LEU A 126 -21.72 12.53 0.16
C LEU A 126 -20.61 12.53 -0.91
N LEU A 127 -20.81 13.23 -2.04
CA LEU A 127 -19.85 13.20 -3.15
C LEU A 127 -18.50 13.82 -2.77
N VAL A 128 -18.49 14.95 -2.06
CA VAL A 128 -17.25 15.63 -1.68
C VAL A 128 -16.42 14.78 -0.69
N PRO A 129 -16.98 14.25 0.40
CA PRO A 129 -16.26 13.32 1.27
C PRO A 129 -15.75 12.06 0.53
N ALA A 130 -16.55 11.47 -0.34
CA ALA A 130 -16.18 10.28 -1.12
C ALA A 130 -15.01 10.57 -2.08
N LEU A 131 -15.04 11.71 -2.79
CA LEU A 131 -13.96 12.13 -3.68
C LEU A 131 -12.66 12.41 -2.90
N ALA A 132 -12.76 13.00 -1.71
CA ALA A 132 -11.63 13.21 -0.81
C ALA A 132 -11.02 11.87 -0.36
N SER A 133 -11.86 10.90 0.06
CA SER A 133 -11.41 9.54 0.42
C SER A 133 -10.66 8.86 -0.73
N GLY A 134 -11.17 8.94 -1.95
CA GLY A 134 -10.51 8.33 -3.11
C GLY A 134 -9.23 9.06 -3.54
N ARG A 135 -9.08 10.35 -3.22
CA ARG A 135 -7.81 11.06 -3.37
C ARG A 135 -6.76 10.51 -2.39
N GLU A 136 -7.14 10.30 -1.14
CA GLU A 136 -6.27 9.78 -0.09
C GLU A 136 -5.94 8.29 -0.27
N ASN A 137 -6.92 7.51 -0.74
CA ASN A 137 -6.81 6.07 -0.94
C ASN A 137 -7.02 5.68 -2.41
N PRO A 138 -5.96 5.63 -3.23
CA PRO A 138 -6.06 5.30 -4.65
C PRO A 138 -6.76 3.98 -4.95
N ALA A 139 -6.60 2.97 -4.10
CA ALA A 139 -7.22 1.65 -4.28
C ALA A 139 -8.77 1.67 -4.22
N LEU A 140 -9.39 2.71 -3.66
CA LEU A 140 -10.86 2.89 -3.67
C LEU A 140 -11.40 3.43 -5.01
N ARG A 141 -10.56 4.03 -5.85
CA ARG A 141 -10.99 4.77 -7.04
C ARG A 141 -11.81 3.94 -8.02
N PRO A 142 -11.41 2.69 -8.38
CA PRO A 142 -12.19 1.88 -9.32
C PRO A 142 -13.60 1.57 -8.79
N ALA A 143 -13.74 1.33 -7.50
CA ALA A 143 -15.02 1.07 -6.86
C ALA A 143 -15.86 2.34 -6.73
N LEU A 144 -15.24 3.46 -6.31
CA LEU A 144 -15.89 4.76 -6.20
C LEU A 144 -16.45 5.26 -7.54
N SER A 145 -15.72 5.09 -8.65
CA SER A 145 -16.17 5.52 -9.98
C SER A 145 -17.54 4.95 -10.37
N ARG A 146 -17.89 3.77 -9.85
CA ARG A 146 -19.17 3.11 -10.10
C ARG A 146 -20.35 3.74 -9.34
N VAL A 147 -20.08 4.43 -8.24
CA VAL A 147 -21.11 4.98 -7.33
C VAL A 147 -21.15 6.51 -7.28
N LEU A 148 -20.26 7.20 -8.03
CA LEU A 148 -20.22 8.66 -8.08
C LEU A 148 -21.38 9.28 -8.88
N GLY A 149 -21.95 8.56 -9.84
CA GLY A 149 -22.98 9.06 -10.75
C GLY A 149 -22.50 10.21 -11.66
N GLU A 150 -23.42 10.80 -12.42
CA GLU A 150 -23.12 11.91 -13.34
C GLU A 150 -22.60 13.16 -12.62
N ARG A 151 -23.17 13.46 -11.45
CA ARG A 151 -22.77 14.63 -10.66
C ARG A 151 -21.37 14.46 -10.07
N GLY A 152 -21.01 13.28 -9.61
CA GLY A 152 -19.68 13.01 -9.08
C GLY A 152 -18.62 13.10 -10.18
N ARG A 153 -18.88 12.56 -11.36
CA ARG A 153 -18.01 12.70 -12.54
C ARG A 153 -17.87 14.17 -12.97
N TRP A 154 -18.99 14.90 -13.00
CA TRP A 154 -18.99 16.33 -13.31
C TRP A 154 -18.16 17.17 -12.33
N LEU A 155 -18.24 16.88 -11.02
CA LEU A 155 -17.42 17.53 -9.98
C LEU A 155 -15.94 17.19 -10.14
N SER A 156 -15.63 15.92 -10.39
CA SER A 156 -14.25 15.44 -10.59
C SER A 156 -13.56 16.14 -11.75
N ALA A 157 -14.26 16.32 -12.87
CA ALA A 157 -13.72 17.00 -14.05
C ALA A 157 -13.40 18.49 -13.81
N ARG A 158 -13.90 19.10 -12.74
CA ARG A 158 -13.73 20.55 -12.45
C ARG A 158 -12.76 20.86 -11.34
N ASN A 159 -12.40 19.87 -10.57
CA ASN A 159 -11.41 20.04 -9.52
C ASN A 159 -10.15 19.21 -9.87
N PRO A 160 -9.02 19.88 -10.15
CA PRO A 160 -7.77 19.18 -10.46
C PRO A 160 -7.36 18.13 -9.41
N ALA A 161 -7.74 18.35 -8.14
CA ALA A 161 -7.47 17.39 -7.07
C ALA A 161 -8.30 16.09 -7.19
N TRP A 162 -9.34 16.08 -8.00
CA TRP A 162 -10.26 14.94 -8.22
C TRP A 162 -10.27 14.42 -9.67
N ASN A 163 -9.46 14.98 -10.57
CA ASN A 163 -9.36 14.50 -11.97
C ASN A 163 -9.03 13.00 -12.08
N LEU A 164 -8.53 12.42 -11.01
CA LEU A 164 -8.24 10.98 -10.88
C LEU A 164 -9.48 10.07 -11.01
N PHE A 165 -10.70 10.63 -10.99
CA PHE A 165 -11.98 9.92 -11.15
C PHE A 165 -12.62 10.14 -12.52
N VAL A 166 -12.07 11.04 -13.31
CA VAL A 166 -12.45 11.17 -14.70
C VAL A 166 -11.80 10.01 -15.44
N THR A 167 -12.38 8.82 -15.30
CA THR A 167 -12.22 7.80 -16.33
C THR A 167 -12.99 8.33 -17.54
N SER A 168 -12.36 9.19 -18.32
CA SER A 168 -12.60 9.10 -19.73
C SER A 168 -12.26 7.65 -20.08
N SER A 169 -13.15 6.93 -20.74
CA SER A 169 -12.86 5.71 -21.45
C SER A 169 -11.71 5.92 -22.46
N GLU A 170 -11.16 7.10 -22.51
CA GLU A 170 -9.98 7.64 -23.13
C GLU A 170 -9.29 8.56 -22.11
N GLU A 171 -8.56 8.01 -21.11
CA GLU A 171 -7.39 8.73 -20.62
C GLU A 171 -6.48 8.81 -21.84
N THR A 172 -6.61 9.88 -22.61
CA THR A 172 -5.66 10.19 -23.65
C THR A 172 -4.34 10.41 -22.96
N LEU A 173 -3.37 9.53 -23.26
CA LEU A 173 -1.99 9.74 -22.90
C LEU A 173 -1.62 11.09 -23.51
N ASP A 174 -1.46 12.12 -22.68
CA ASP A 174 -1.03 13.43 -23.14
C ASP A 174 0.49 13.41 -23.28
N PRO A 175 1.05 13.43 -24.50
CA PRO A 175 2.49 13.42 -24.71
C PRO A 175 3.22 14.57 -24.00
N GLU A 176 2.55 15.71 -23.76
CA GLU A 176 3.08 16.84 -23.03
C GLU A 176 3.46 16.49 -21.57
N GLU A 177 2.74 15.54 -20.95
CA GLU A 177 3.08 15.04 -19.60
C GLU A 177 4.40 14.25 -19.60
N TRP A 178 4.72 13.58 -20.70
CA TRP A 178 6.01 12.92 -20.86
C TRP A 178 7.14 13.94 -21.15
N ASP A 179 6.92 14.83 -22.12
CA ASP A 179 7.95 15.73 -22.62
C ASP A 179 8.27 16.87 -21.63
N HIS A 180 7.25 17.42 -20.97
CA HIS A 180 7.35 18.61 -20.12
C HIS A 180 6.82 18.43 -18.70
N GLY A 181 6.27 17.27 -18.37
CA GLY A 181 5.72 16.97 -17.05
C GLY A 181 6.77 16.88 -15.94
N ARG A 182 6.33 17.10 -14.71
CA ARG A 182 7.14 16.85 -13.51
C ARG A 182 7.44 15.34 -13.37
N PRO A 183 8.48 14.93 -12.63
CA PRO A 183 8.84 13.52 -12.49
C PRO A 183 7.68 12.60 -12.08
N ALA A 184 6.78 13.08 -11.22
CA ALA A 184 5.60 12.31 -10.82
C ALA A 184 4.58 12.14 -11.97
N GLN A 185 4.40 13.15 -12.83
CA GLN A 185 3.51 13.09 -13.99
C GLN A 185 4.09 12.16 -15.06
N ARG A 186 5.40 12.26 -15.34
CA ARG A 186 6.10 11.35 -16.25
C ARG A 186 6.01 9.89 -15.81
N LYS A 187 6.17 9.61 -14.51
CA LYS A 187 5.97 8.25 -13.96
C LYS A 187 4.53 7.76 -14.13
N ALA A 188 3.54 8.61 -13.85
CA ALA A 188 2.12 8.26 -14.00
C ALA A 188 1.78 7.99 -15.48
N PHE A 189 2.21 8.86 -16.40
CA PHE A 189 2.09 8.66 -17.83
C PHE A 189 2.72 7.32 -18.27
N PHE A 190 3.96 7.07 -17.88
CA PHE A 190 4.69 5.87 -18.27
C PHE A 190 4.04 4.59 -17.72
N LEU A 191 3.58 4.61 -16.47
CA LEU A 191 2.87 3.48 -15.88
C LEU A 191 1.57 3.17 -16.62
N LEU A 192 0.83 4.21 -17.01
CA LEU A 192 -0.40 4.07 -17.78
C LEU A 192 -0.10 3.52 -19.20
N GLU A 193 0.93 4.04 -19.87
CA GLU A 193 1.36 3.53 -21.18
C GLU A 193 1.81 2.07 -21.07
N ARG A 194 2.62 1.70 -20.06
CA ARG A 194 3.02 0.31 -19.79
C ARG A 194 1.83 -0.62 -19.58
N SER A 195 0.79 -0.13 -18.92
CA SER A 195 -0.41 -0.94 -18.66
C SER A 195 -1.23 -1.25 -19.92
N ARG A 196 -1.17 -0.35 -20.92
CA ARG A 196 -1.97 -0.42 -22.16
C ARG A 196 -1.18 -1.01 -23.34
N ASP A 197 0.00 -0.47 -23.55
CA ASP A 197 0.94 -0.84 -24.61
C ASP A 197 2.36 -0.93 -24.08
N PRO A 198 2.76 -2.10 -23.56
CA PRO A 198 4.11 -2.31 -23.05
C PRO A 198 5.21 -2.08 -24.10
N GLY A 199 4.90 -2.34 -25.39
CA GLY A 199 5.83 -2.14 -26.49
C GLY A 199 6.12 -0.67 -26.74
N ALA A 200 5.07 0.16 -26.88
CA ALA A 200 5.22 1.60 -27.04
C ALA A 200 5.97 2.26 -25.87
N ALA A 201 5.66 1.83 -24.64
CA ALA A 201 6.37 2.33 -23.46
C ALA A 201 7.86 1.96 -23.47
N ARG A 202 8.21 0.72 -23.88
CA ARG A 202 9.60 0.29 -24.03
C ARG A 202 10.33 1.13 -25.07
N GLU A 203 9.75 1.31 -26.25
CA GLU A 203 10.34 2.11 -27.32
C GLU A 203 10.57 3.57 -26.89
N ARG A 204 9.61 4.15 -26.18
CA ARG A 204 9.72 5.50 -25.61
C ARG A 204 10.88 5.59 -24.63
N PHE A 205 10.97 4.65 -23.69
CA PHE A 205 12.05 4.61 -22.71
C PHE A 205 13.41 4.48 -23.42
N GLU A 206 13.55 3.58 -24.39
CA GLU A 206 14.80 3.38 -25.15
C GLU A 206 15.23 4.63 -25.90
N ARG A 207 14.29 5.33 -26.53
CA ARG A 207 14.56 6.56 -27.27
C ARG A 207 15.10 7.67 -26.38
N ASP A 208 14.51 7.82 -25.19
CA ASP A 208 14.73 9.00 -24.36
C ASP A 208 15.71 8.75 -23.19
N MET A 209 16.03 7.50 -22.86
CA MET A 209 16.86 7.14 -21.70
C MET A 209 18.26 7.78 -21.69
N ALA A 210 18.81 8.12 -22.87
CA ALA A 210 20.14 8.75 -22.98
C ALA A 210 20.17 10.18 -22.40
N SER A 211 19.04 10.88 -22.43
CA SER A 211 18.87 12.23 -21.90
C SER A 211 18.53 12.25 -20.41
N MET A 212 18.11 11.11 -19.83
CA MET A 212 17.66 11.00 -18.45
C MET A 212 18.81 10.87 -17.45
N GLY A 213 18.63 11.44 -16.25
CA GLY A 213 19.50 11.20 -15.11
C GLY A 213 19.40 9.74 -14.61
N ALA A 214 20.43 9.25 -13.94
CA ALA A 214 20.47 7.86 -13.45
C ALA A 214 19.31 7.51 -12.50
N THR A 215 18.90 8.44 -11.64
CA THR A 215 17.76 8.27 -10.73
C THR A 215 16.46 8.12 -11.50
N GLU A 216 16.25 8.96 -12.51
CA GLU A 216 15.04 8.91 -13.33
C GLU A 216 14.97 7.63 -14.14
N ARG A 217 16.09 7.21 -14.77
CA ARG A 217 16.15 5.92 -15.47
C ARG A 217 15.81 4.75 -14.57
N ARG A 218 16.37 4.72 -13.35
CA ARG A 218 16.05 3.69 -12.36
C ARG A 218 14.56 3.67 -12.03
N ASP A 219 14.00 4.84 -11.69
CA ASP A 219 12.62 4.97 -11.24
C ASP A 219 11.60 4.59 -12.33
N LEU A 220 11.89 4.92 -13.59
CA LEU A 220 11.06 4.48 -14.72
C LEU A 220 11.27 3.00 -15.03
N LEU A 221 12.51 2.50 -14.89
CA LEU A 221 12.81 1.08 -15.09
C LEU A 221 12.09 0.19 -14.07
N GLU A 222 11.91 0.62 -12.83
CA GLU A 222 11.11 -0.09 -11.82
C GLU A 222 9.66 -0.31 -12.28
N LEU A 223 9.10 0.58 -13.09
CA LEU A 223 7.75 0.49 -13.64
C LEU A 223 7.61 -0.60 -14.72
N PHE A 224 8.73 -1.14 -15.25
CA PHE A 224 8.70 -2.32 -16.13
C PHE A 224 8.15 -3.57 -15.44
N SER A 225 8.09 -3.57 -14.11
CA SER A 225 7.37 -4.62 -13.35
C SER A 225 5.89 -4.74 -13.74
N CYS A 226 5.28 -3.66 -14.28
CA CYS A 226 3.96 -3.69 -14.89
C CYS A 226 4.06 -4.31 -16.30
N ASN A 227 3.34 -5.41 -16.53
CA ASN A 227 3.35 -6.16 -17.80
C ASN A 227 4.76 -6.54 -18.28
N LEU A 228 5.63 -6.97 -17.34
CA LEU A 228 6.96 -7.46 -17.66
C LEU A 228 6.87 -8.72 -18.54
N SER A 229 7.57 -8.73 -19.67
CA SER A 229 7.57 -9.85 -20.61
C SER A 229 8.95 -10.12 -21.21
N MET A 230 9.11 -11.25 -21.88
CA MET A 230 10.37 -11.60 -22.56
C MET A 230 10.78 -10.58 -23.65
N GLU A 231 9.83 -9.81 -24.16
CA GLU A 231 10.15 -8.72 -25.08
C GLU A 231 11.00 -7.60 -24.46
N ASP A 232 10.98 -7.47 -23.14
CA ASP A 232 11.79 -6.48 -22.42
C ASP A 232 13.24 -6.97 -22.21
N GLU A 233 13.54 -8.24 -22.44
CA GLU A 233 14.83 -8.86 -22.13
C GLU A 233 16.01 -8.14 -22.77
N ASP A 234 15.93 -7.86 -24.06
CA ASP A 234 17.06 -7.25 -24.79
C ASP A 234 17.44 -5.86 -24.28
N LEU A 235 16.43 -5.06 -23.90
CA LEU A 235 16.67 -3.77 -23.26
C LEU A 235 17.32 -3.95 -21.88
N LEU A 236 16.78 -4.86 -21.06
CA LEU A 236 17.27 -5.12 -19.71
C LEU A 236 18.71 -5.65 -19.70
N GLU A 237 19.05 -6.56 -20.62
CA GLU A 237 20.42 -7.06 -20.81
C GLU A 237 21.38 -5.94 -21.24
N ARG A 238 20.97 -5.08 -22.16
CA ARG A 238 21.78 -3.91 -22.54
C ARG A 238 22.04 -2.97 -21.37
N LEU A 239 21.02 -2.71 -20.54
CA LEU A 239 21.15 -1.87 -19.35
C LEU A 239 22.06 -2.53 -18.31
N LEU A 240 21.91 -3.84 -18.07
CA LEU A 240 22.76 -4.59 -17.15
C LEU A 240 24.25 -4.48 -17.52
N HIS A 241 24.57 -4.62 -18.80
CA HIS A 241 25.97 -4.63 -19.22
C HIS A 241 26.55 -3.23 -19.46
N ARG A 242 25.76 -2.28 -20.01
CA ARG A 242 26.28 -1.02 -20.55
C ARG A 242 25.94 0.23 -19.75
N ASP A 243 24.93 0.23 -18.86
CA ASP A 243 24.62 1.44 -18.09
C ASP A 243 25.77 1.79 -17.13
N ARG A 244 25.99 3.08 -16.93
CA ARG A 244 27.04 3.59 -16.02
C ARG A 244 26.62 3.54 -14.55
N SER A 245 25.32 3.54 -14.28
CA SER A 245 24.77 3.51 -12.93
C SER A 245 24.63 2.09 -12.41
N ARG A 246 25.25 1.80 -11.27
CA ARG A 246 25.11 0.51 -10.59
C ARG A 246 23.66 0.24 -10.17
N GLU A 247 22.92 1.28 -9.79
CA GLU A 247 21.53 1.13 -9.37
C GLU A 247 20.62 0.75 -10.56
N VAL A 248 20.83 1.37 -11.74
CA VAL A 248 20.10 0.97 -12.97
C VAL A 248 20.43 -0.48 -13.33
N LYS A 249 21.69 -0.88 -13.28
CA LYS A 249 22.12 -2.28 -13.53
C LYS A 249 21.45 -3.25 -12.54
N LYS A 250 21.37 -2.88 -11.26
CA LYS A 250 20.75 -3.68 -10.22
C LYS A 250 19.24 -3.81 -10.45
N THR A 251 18.56 -2.73 -10.85
CA THR A 251 17.13 -2.79 -11.20
C THR A 251 16.92 -3.69 -12.42
N ALA A 252 17.76 -3.57 -13.46
CA ALA A 252 17.70 -4.42 -14.65
C ALA A 252 17.89 -5.91 -14.30
N SER A 253 18.91 -6.25 -13.50
CA SER A 253 19.13 -7.64 -13.07
C SER A 253 17.96 -8.19 -12.23
N GLY A 254 17.35 -7.35 -11.38
CA GLY A 254 16.16 -7.70 -10.61
C GLY A 254 14.93 -7.99 -11.48
N LEU A 255 14.74 -7.27 -12.58
CA LEU A 255 13.68 -7.54 -13.57
C LEU A 255 13.99 -8.79 -14.38
N LEU A 256 15.23 -8.96 -14.87
CA LEU A 256 15.65 -10.16 -15.59
C LEU A 256 15.49 -11.44 -14.77
N SER A 257 15.71 -11.37 -13.46
CA SER A 257 15.51 -12.51 -12.56
C SER A 257 14.05 -12.95 -12.42
N ARG A 258 13.09 -12.12 -12.86
CA ARG A 258 11.65 -12.43 -12.88
C ARG A 258 11.18 -12.96 -14.25
N LEU A 259 12.02 -12.91 -15.27
CA LEU A 259 11.70 -13.43 -16.60
C LEU A 259 12.14 -14.90 -16.68
N PRO A 260 11.21 -15.87 -16.79
CA PRO A 260 11.48 -17.28 -16.54
C PRO A 260 12.46 -17.93 -17.53
N GLU A 261 12.65 -17.34 -18.72
CA GLU A 261 13.52 -17.85 -19.79
C GLU A 261 14.64 -16.86 -20.15
N SER A 262 14.95 -15.89 -19.26
CA SER A 262 15.96 -14.88 -19.55
C SER A 262 17.38 -15.49 -19.58
N ARG A 263 18.21 -14.95 -20.46
CA ARG A 263 19.64 -15.29 -20.54
C ARG A 263 20.35 -15.05 -19.20
N TYR A 264 19.92 -14.08 -18.43
CA TYR A 264 20.43 -13.83 -17.08
C TYR A 264 20.16 -15.02 -16.15
N LEU A 265 18.91 -15.54 -16.13
CA LEU A 265 18.57 -16.73 -15.33
C LEU A 265 19.28 -17.97 -15.84
N GLU A 266 19.47 -18.12 -17.15
CA GLU A 266 20.24 -19.24 -17.73
C GLU A 266 21.69 -19.19 -17.24
N ARG A 267 22.33 -18.01 -17.22
CA ARG A 267 23.69 -17.85 -16.69
C ARG A 267 23.79 -18.11 -15.19
N MET A 268 22.86 -17.57 -14.40
CA MET A 268 22.84 -17.80 -12.93
C MET A 268 22.55 -19.24 -12.59
N GLY A 269 21.58 -19.85 -13.26
CA GLY A 269 21.22 -21.26 -13.08
C GLY A 269 22.36 -22.18 -13.49
N GLY A 270 23.04 -21.91 -14.61
CA GLY A 270 24.20 -22.70 -15.06
C GLY A 270 25.35 -22.69 -14.04
N ARG A 271 25.62 -21.54 -13.40
CA ARG A 271 26.62 -21.43 -12.32
C ARG A 271 26.21 -22.23 -11.08
N LEU A 272 24.91 -22.22 -10.71
CA LEU A 272 24.40 -23.00 -9.59
C LEU A 272 24.46 -24.50 -9.87
N LEU A 273 24.10 -24.94 -11.09
CA LEU A 273 24.21 -26.34 -11.51
C LEU A 273 25.67 -26.80 -11.48
N ALA A 274 26.62 -25.97 -11.87
CA ALA A 274 28.05 -26.27 -11.73
C ALA A 274 28.46 -26.43 -10.27
N CYS A 275 27.87 -25.65 -9.32
CA CYS A 275 28.07 -25.85 -7.89
C CYS A 275 27.47 -27.15 -7.35
N MET A 276 26.45 -27.71 -8.01
CA MET A 276 25.83 -29.01 -7.67
C MET A 276 26.52 -30.18 -8.33
N GLY A 277 27.59 -29.97 -9.12
CA GLY A 277 28.28 -30.99 -9.86
C GLY A 277 27.59 -31.42 -11.16
N GLU A 278 26.59 -30.71 -11.61
CA GLU A 278 25.94 -30.90 -12.90
C GLU A 278 26.59 -29.99 -13.96
N LYS A 279 27.05 -30.60 -15.05
CA LYS A 279 27.48 -29.82 -16.23
C LYS A 279 26.24 -29.29 -16.95
N PRO A 280 26.26 -28.03 -17.48
CA PRO A 280 25.19 -27.59 -18.35
C PRO A 280 25.05 -28.55 -19.53
N ALA A 281 23.87 -29.12 -19.71
CA ALA A 281 23.58 -30.00 -20.83
C ALA A 281 23.74 -29.21 -22.13
N ASP A 282 24.55 -29.71 -23.05
CA ASP A 282 24.64 -29.19 -24.41
C ASP A 282 23.21 -29.15 -25.04
N ARG A 283 22.88 -28.08 -25.65
CA ARG A 283 21.53 -27.70 -26.13
C ARG A 283 20.93 -28.65 -27.18
N GLU A 284 21.65 -29.69 -27.61
CA GLU A 284 21.24 -30.56 -28.71
C GLU A 284 20.54 -31.87 -28.33
N GLU A 285 20.49 -32.26 -27.03
CA GLU A 285 19.83 -33.52 -26.62
C GLU A 285 18.69 -33.26 -25.61
N ARG A 286 17.65 -32.53 -25.98
CA ARG A 286 16.35 -32.56 -25.27
C ARG A 286 15.51 -33.72 -25.77
N GLY A 287 15.98 -34.92 -25.56
CA GLY A 287 15.18 -36.16 -25.60
C GLY A 287 14.53 -36.38 -24.25
N LEU A 288 13.21 -36.55 -24.25
CA LEU A 288 12.40 -37.04 -23.13
C LEU A 288 13.07 -38.22 -22.42
N PHE A 289 13.19 -38.18 -21.09
CA PHE A 289 13.75 -39.19 -20.18
C PHE A 289 15.26 -39.13 -19.90
N SER A 290 15.65 -38.27 -18.92
CA SER A 290 16.75 -38.63 -18.03
C SER A 290 16.65 -37.96 -16.64
N GLY A 291 15.57 -38.22 -15.94
CA GLY A 291 15.39 -37.84 -14.54
C GLY A 291 16.03 -38.82 -13.54
N LEU A 292 17.30 -39.16 -13.71
CA LEU A 292 18.07 -39.90 -12.72
C LEU A 292 19.57 -39.61 -12.95
N GLY A 293 19.93 -38.33 -12.86
CA GLY A 293 21.30 -37.85 -12.96
C GLY A 293 22.09 -38.12 -11.69
N ARG A 294 23.16 -38.85 -11.84
CA ARG A 294 24.18 -39.14 -10.85
C ARG A 294 24.59 -37.91 -10.08
N ILE A 295 24.32 -37.89 -8.79
CA ILE A 295 25.00 -37.01 -7.82
C ILE A 295 26.47 -37.48 -7.78
N VAL A 296 27.34 -36.75 -8.46
CA VAL A 296 28.78 -37.01 -8.41
C VAL A 296 29.29 -36.51 -7.06
N SER A 297 29.64 -37.44 -6.20
CA SER A 297 30.27 -37.18 -4.91
C SER A 297 31.66 -36.62 -5.10
N ALA A 298 31.86 -35.35 -4.76
CA ALA A 298 33.18 -34.85 -4.43
C ALA A 298 33.60 -35.47 -3.07
N VAL A 299 34.49 -36.40 -3.12
CA VAL A 299 35.06 -37.05 -1.93
C VAL A 299 36.13 -36.15 -1.34
N THR A 300 35.78 -35.37 -0.33
CA THR A 300 36.74 -34.98 0.71
C THR A 300 36.43 -35.83 1.95
N GLY A 301 37.40 -36.60 2.36
CA GLY A 301 37.26 -37.61 3.41
C GLY A 301 36.70 -37.07 4.72
N ARG A 302 35.69 -37.80 5.22
CA ARG A 302 34.86 -37.61 6.41
C ARG A 302 33.59 -36.79 6.21
N GLY A 303 32.45 -37.44 6.02
CA GLY A 303 31.17 -36.82 6.36
C GLY A 303 30.18 -36.74 5.21
N LYS A 304 29.13 -36.14 5.44
CA LYS A 304 27.93 -35.98 4.61
C LYS A 304 28.24 -35.38 3.23
N LYS A 305 27.68 -35.98 2.19
CA LYS A 305 27.73 -35.42 0.83
C LYS A 305 27.02 -34.06 0.83
N GLU A 306 27.78 -33.00 0.58
CA GLU A 306 27.20 -31.68 0.33
C GLU A 306 26.43 -31.68 -1.00
N PHE A 307 25.21 -31.15 -1.02
CA PHE A 307 24.41 -31.10 -2.25
C PHE A 307 24.81 -29.94 -3.16
N ILE A 308 25.49 -28.92 -2.61
CA ILE A 308 26.01 -27.76 -3.32
C ILE A 308 27.34 -27.31 -2.72
N VAL A 309 28.32 -27.04 -3.57
CA VAL A 309 29.65 -26.60 -3.18
C VAL A 309 30.06 -25.44 -4.08
N PRO A 310 30.17 -24.21 -3.57
CA PRO A 310 30.60 -23.07 -4.39
C PRO A 310 32.05 -23.20 -4.82
N PRO A 311 32.44 -22.59 -5.97
CA PRO A 311 33.78 -22.67 -6.52
C PRO A 311 34.85 -22.19 -5.54
N GLU A 312 36.09 -22.64 -5.72
CA GLU A 312 37.21 -22.23 -4.87
C GLU A 312 37.76 -20.86 -5.24
N SER A 313 37.62 -20.44 -6.49
CA SER A 313 38.11 -19.15 -7.01
C SER A 313 36.99 -18.36 -7.69
N TYR A 314 37.15 -17.03 -7.66
CA TYR A 314 36.26 -16.10 -8.37
C TYR A 314 36.59 -16.09 -9.86
N ASP A 315 35.54 -16.13 -10.70
CA ASP A 315 35.67 -15.93 -12.14
C ASP A 315 35.38 -14.45 -12.46
N PRO A 316 36.35 -13.70 -13.05
CA PRO A 316 36.18 -12.29 -13.38
C PRO A 316 34.97 -11.99 -14.27
N SER A 317 34.54 -12.94 -15.11
CA SER A 317 33.37 -12.77 -15.99
C SER A 317 32.05 -12.59 -15.20
N TRP A 318 32.01 -13.02 -13.95
CA TRP A 318 30.82 -12.87 -13.10
C TRP A 318 30.50 -11.43 -12.76
N ALA A 319 31.49 -10.53 -12.84
CA ALA A 319 31.29 -9.10 -12.65
C ALA A 319 30.30 -8.48 -13.64
N GLU A 320 30.19 -9.05 -14.85
CA GLU A 320 29.23 -8.62 -15.87
C GLU A 320 27.79 -8.78 -15.41
N ASP A 321 27.52 -9.82 -14.59
CA ASP A 321 26.21 -10.09 -13.98
C ASP A 321 26.12 -9.56 -12.53
N LEU A 322 26.95 -8.60 -12.16
CA LEU A 322 26.99 -7.94 -10.84
C LEU A 322 27.40 -8.86 -9.66
N ILE A 323 27.91 -10.05 -9.91
CA ILE A 323 28.48 -10.88 -8.83
C ILE A 323 29.83 -10.27 -8.44
N THR A 324 29.97 -9.90 -7.18
CA THR A 324 31.20 -9.26 -6.66
C THR A 324 32.15 -10.29 -6.06
N GLU A 325 33.45 -10.10 -6.27
CA GLU A 325 34.50 -10.95 -5.69
C GLU A 325 34.43 -10.96 -4.16
N LYS A 326 34.27 -9.77 -3.56
CA LYS A 326 34.07 -9.64 -2.11
C LYS A 326 32.63 -9.97 -1.75
N SER A 327 32.44 -10.74 -0.67
CA SER A 327 31.10 -11.02 -0.16
C SER A 327 30.34 -9.71 0.13
N PRO A 328 29.11 -9.54 -0.37
CA PRO A 328 28.24 -8.44 0.03
C PRO A 328 27.75 -8.54 1.48
N LEU A 329 27.96 -9.69 2.10
CA LEU A 329 27.49 -10.04 3.43
C LEU A 329 28.70 -10.15 4.38
N SER A 330 28.82 -9.20 5.31
CA SER A 330 29.97 -9.09 6.22
C SER A 330 30.21 -10.33 7.09
N ARG A 331 29.14 -11.11 7.36
CA ARG A 331 29.20 -12.33 8.19
C ARG A 331 29.64 -13.58 7.43
N PHE A 332 29.77 -13.52 6.10
CA PHE A 332 30.11 -14.66 5.28
C PHE A 332 31.37 -14.39 4.45
N GLY A 333 32.21 -15.42 4.30
CA GLY A 333 33.40 -15.36 3.45
C GLY A 333 33.05 -15.27 1.96
N PRO A 334 34.07 -15.06 1.08
CA PRO A 334 33.86 -14.83 -0.35
C PRO A 334 33.05 -15.94 -1.04
N ARG A 335 33.39 -17.21 -0.83
CA ARG A 335 32.69 -18.36 -1.45
C ARG A 335 31.20 -18.41 -1.12
N ALA A 336 30.84 -18.17 0.17
CA ALA A 336 29.45 -18.07 0.59
C ALA A 336 28.77 -16.84 -0.01
N GLY A 337 29.50 -15.72 -0.16
CA GLY A 337 29.01 -14.52 -0.83
C GLY A 337 28.69 -14.74 -2.31
N TRP A 338 29.49 -15.52 -3.03
CA TRP A 338 29.20 -15.89 -4.42
C TRP A 338 27.97 -16.78 -4.52
N LEU A 339 27.91 -17.83 -3.68
CA LEU A 339 26.74 -18.70 -3.62
C LEU A 339 25.45 -17.91 -3.32
N TYR A 340 25.51 -16.97 -2.36
CA TYR A 340 24.38 -16.10 -2.05
C TYR A 340 23.93 -15.30 -3.27
N GLN A 341 24.86 -14.64 -3.98
CA GLN A 341 24.53 -13.79 -5.12
C GLN A 341 23.92 -14.60 -6.28
N MET A 342 24.41 -15.80 -6.53
CA MET A 342 23.84 -16.70 -7.55
C MET A 342 22.48 -17.26 -7.10
N ALA A 343 22.38 -17.75 -5.87
CA ALA A 343 21.18 -18.38 -5.35
C ALA A 343 20.01 -17.42 -5.13
N SER A 344 20.31 -16.18 -4.72
CA SER A 344 19.30 -15.14 -4.58
C SER A 344 18.83 -14.56 -5.93
N ALA A 345 19.61 -14.73 -7.01
CA ALA A 345 19.25 -14.24 -8.33
C ALA A 345 18.17 -15.10 -9.02
N VAL A 346 18.07 -16.37 -8.68
CA VAL A 346 17.06 -17.28 -9.28
C VAL A 346 15.77 -17.29 -8.47
N PRO A 347 14.60 -17.45 -9.10
CA PRO A 347 13.33 -17.55 -8.38
C PRO A 347 13.25 -18.86 -7.58
N PRO A 348 12.46 -18.91 -6.48
CA PRO A 348 12.31 -20.12 -5.67
C PRO A 348 11.92 -21.36 -6.47
N ALA A 349 10.98 -21.24 -7.40
CA ALA A 349 10.53 -22.33 -8.28
C ALA A 349 11.64 -22.91 -9.16
N TRP A 350 12.70 -22.16 -9.44
CA TRP A 350 13.86 -22.65 -10.21
C TRP A 350 14.50 -23.89 -9.54
N TRP A 351 14.65 -23.85 -8.22
CA TRP A 351 15.25 -24.94 -7.45
C TRP A 351 14.50 -26.25 -7.60
N SER A 352 13.17 -26.21 -7.39
CA SER A 352 12.33 -27.41 -7.53
C SER A 352 12.34 -27.96 -8.95
N ARG A 353 12.28 -27.08 -9.95
CA ARG A 353 12.29 -27.44 -11.37
C ARG A 353 13.59 -28.14 -11.79
N HIS A 354 14.74 -27.68 -11.33
CA HIS A 354 16.05 -28.19 -11.76
C HIS A 354 16.56 -29.35 -10.91
N THR A 355 16.17 -29.44 -9.65
CA THR A 355 16.59 -30.54 -8.77
C THR A 355 15.59 -31.71 -8.72
N GLY A 356 14.35 -31.49 -9.19
CA GLY A 356 13.26 -32.45 -9.05
C GLY A 356 12.78 -32.64 -7.61
N LYS A 357 13.18 -31.75 -6.67
CA LYS A 357 12.90 -31.86 -5.24
C LYS A 357 11.86 -30.83 -4.82
N THR A 358 11.09 -31.18 -3.80
CA THR A 358 10.15 -30.23 -3.19
C THR A 358 10.91 -29.19 -2.35
N PRO A 359 10.29 -28.02 -2.05
CA PRO A 359 10.88 -27.04 -1.15
C PRO A 359 11.26 -27.62 0.21
N GLU A 360 10.42 -28.50 0.78
CA GLU A 360 10.67 -29.19 2.05
C GLU A 360 11.94 -30.03 2.00
N GLU A 361 12.12 -30.83 0.93
CA GLU A 361 13.31 -31.65 0.71
C GLU A 361 14.57 -30.80 0.55
N LEU A 362 14.48 -29.66 -0.15
CA LEU A 362 15.60 -28.72 -0.31
C LEU A 362 15.98 -28.06 1.01
N LEU A 363 14.99 -27.68 1.81
CA LEU A 363 15.22 -27.17 3.15
C LEU A 363 15.87 -28.24 4.06
N ASP A 364 15.44 -29.51 3.97
CA ASP A 364 16.06 -30.63 4.71
C ASP A 364 17.51 -30.86 4.29
N LEU A 365 17.79 -30.83 3.00
CA LEU A 365 19.15 -30.93 2.49
C LEU A 365 20.05 -29.80 3.00
N SER A 366 19.51 -28.59 3.07
CA SER A 366 20.26 -27.44 3.57
C SER A 366 20.60 -27.56 5.05
N GLU A 367 19.76 -28.19 5.88
CA GLU A 367 19.98 -28.34 7.32
C GLU A 367 21.27 -29.07 7.65
N GLY A 368 21.69 -29.98 6.79
CA GLY A 368 22.92 -30.75 6.94
C GLY A 368 24.17 -30.14 6.32
N SER A 369 24.02 -29.03 5.59
CA SER A 369 25.09 -28.39 4.82
C SER A 369 25.80 -27.28 5.60
N GLU A 370 27.11 -27.12 5.34
CA GLU A 370 27.87 -25.96 5.84
C GLU A 370 27.36 -24.65 5.24
N TRP A 371 26.63 -24.71 4.10
CA TRP A 371 26.07 -23.55 3.39
C TRP A 371 24.63 -23.20 3.83
N LYS A 372 24.09 -23.89 4.86
CA LYS A 372 22.73 -23.67 5.36
C LYS A 372 22.37 -22.19 5.51
N GLY A 373 23.20 -21.44 6.24
CA GLY A 373 22.89 -20.04 6.57
C GLY A 373 22.81 -19.14 5.35
N VAL A 374 23.65 -19.38 4.35
CA VAL A 374 23.66 -18.57 3.13
C VAL A 374 22.54 -18.98 2.17
N LEU A 375 22.21 -20.28 2.09
CA LEU A 375 21.10 -20.77 1.27
C LEU A 375 19.75 -20.27 1.81
N GLN A 376 19.54 -20.38 3.11
CA GLN A 376 18.31 -19.89 3.73
C GLN A 376 18.12 -18.39 3.54
N LEU A 377 19.23 -17.63 3.63
CA LEU A 377 19.21 -16.19 3.35
C LEU A 377 18.86 -15.89 1.89
N ALA A 378 19.49 -16.59 0.94
CA ALA A 378 19.26 -16.41 -0.49
C ALA A 378 17.81 -16.76 -0.88
N TRP A 379 17.29 -17.89 -0.36
CA TRP A 379 15.89 -18.28 -0.59
C TRP A 379 14.89 -17.31 0.03
N GLY A 380 15.19 -16.76 1.22
CA GLY A 380 14.37 -15.73 1.83
C GLY A 380 14.28 -14.45 0.97
N ASP A 381 15.43 -13.98 0.45
CA ASP A 381 15.47 -12.80 -0.42
C ASP A 381 14.82 -13.06 -1.79
N ALA A 382 15.00 -14.27 -2.35
CA ALA A 382 14.33 -14.66 -3.59
C ALA A 382 12.80 -14.69 -3.42
N LEU A 383 12.31 -15.26 -2.32
CA LEU A 383 10.89 -15.35 -2.02
C LEU A 383 10.24 -13.98 -1.77
N GLN A 384 10.98 -13.03 -1.17
CA GLN A 384 10.47 -11.66 -1.01
C GLN A 384 10.36 -10.91 -2.34
N ARG A 385 11.24 -11.21 -3.29
CA ARG A 385 11.20 -10.61 -4.64
C ARG A 385 10.09 -11.22 -5.49
N GLU A 386 9.91 -12.53 -5.38
CA GLU A 386 8.92 -13.29 -6.13
C GLU A 386 8.27 -14.33 -5.22
N ALA A 387 7.00 -14.07 -4.86
CA ALA A 387 6.24 -14.95 -3.98
C ALA A 387 6.02 -16.33 -4.63
N ASP A 388 6.28 -17.38 -3.89
CA ASP A 388 6.02 -18.77 -4.27
C ASP A 388 5.31 -19.47 -3.11
N GLU A 389 4.09 -19.93 -3.37
CA GLU A 389 3.22 -20.51 -2.34
C GLU A 389 3.81 -21.79 -1.73
N ALA A 390 4.42 -22.65 -2.54
CA ALA A 390 4.99 -23.91 -2.07
C ALA A 390 6.20 -23.65 -1.14
N TRP A 391 7.07 -22.71 -1.52
CA TRP A 391 8.20 -22.31 -0.69
C TRP A 391 7.76 -21.59 0.59
N ALA A 392 6.78 -20.70 0.49
CA ALA A 392 6.25 -20.01 1.67
C ALA A 392 5.64 -21.00 2.67
N ARG A 393 4.88 -21.99 2.20
CA ARG A 393 4.31 -23.08 3.02
C ARG A 393 5.41 -23.91 3.69
N ALA A 394 6.42 -24.32 2.95
CA ALA A 394 7.55 -25.09 3.48
C ALA A 394 8.34 -24.30 4.54
N MET A 395 8.56 -23.00 4.32
CA MET A 395 9.22 -22.13 5.29
C MET A 395 8.37 -21.91 6.55
N LEU A 396 7.05 -21.69 6.40
CA LEU A 396 6.12 -21.53 7.51
C LEU A 396 6.14 -22.73 8.45
N THR A 397 6.13 -23.95 7.92
CA THR A 397 6.16 -25.18 8.74
C THR A 397 7.42 -25.30 9.60
N ARG A 398 8.49 -24.61 9.23
CA ARG A 398 9.78 -24.62 9.95
C ARG A 398 9.97 -23.45 10.91
N LEU A 399 9.16 -22.40 10.78
CA LEU A 399 9.22 -21.28 11.71
C LEU A 399 8.62 -21.68 13.06
N LYS A 400 9.40 -21.43 14.13
CA LYS A 400 8.87 -21.45 15.49
C LYS A 400 8.04 -20.19 15.74
N LYS A 401 7.12 -20.23 16.70
CA LYS A 401 6.38 -19.04 17.13
C LYS A 401 7.35 -17.88 17.42
N GLY A 402 7.07 -16.72 16.82
CA GLY A 402 7.93 -15.54 16.92
C GLY A 402 9.21 -15.56 16.09
N GLY A 403 9.45 -16.64 15.31
CA GLY A 403 10.61 -16.75 14.43
C GLY A 403 10.54 -15.81 13.23
N VAL A 404 11.74 -15.50 12.69
CA VAL A 404 11.91 -14.72 11.46
C VAL A 404 12.80 -15.54 10.53
N TRP A 405 12.40 -15.65 9.26
CA TRP A 405 13.24 -16.26 8.25
C TRP A 405 14.38 -15.32 7.86
N PRO A 406 15.62 -15.81 7.72
CA PRO A 406 16.75 -14.97 7.33
C PRO A 406 16.50 -14.28 5.98
N SER A 407 16.74 -12.96 5.94
CA SER A 407 16.66 -12.12 4.75
C SER A 407 17.61 -10.92 4.89
N THR A 408 18.08 -10.37 3.77
CA THR A 408 18.85 -9.10 3.72
C THR A 408 17.95 -7.89 3.50
N SER A 409 16.72 -8.12 3.09
CA SER A 409 15.72 -7.07 2.92
C SER A 409 15.47 -6.34 4.25
N GLY A 410 15.17 -5.05 4.18
CA GLY A 410 14.75 -4.27 5.34
C GLY A 410 13.40 -4.74 5.92
N ASP A 411 12.59 -5.39 5.12
CA ASP A 411 11.33 -5.99 5.53
C ASP A 411 11.59 -7.36 6.18
N ARG A 412 11.00 -7.57 7.35
CA ARG A 412 11.09 -8.86 8.03
C ARG A 412 10.29 -9.92 7.28
N LEU A 413 10.93 -11.04 6.97
CA LEU A 413 10.25 -12.24 6.46
C LEU A 413 9.81 -13.12 7.65
N ASP A 414 8.84 -12.60 8.39
CA ASP A 414 8.26 -13.31 9.53
C ASP A 414 7.11 -14.23 9.11
N MET A 415 6.52 -14.88 10.09
CA MET A 415 5.42 -15.80 9.88
C MET A 415 4.17 -15.14 9.25
N PHE A 416 3.91 -13.87 9.53
CA PHE A 416 2.76 -13.16 8.97
C PHE A 416 2.98 -12.87 7.49
N ARG A 417 4.19 -12.43 7.14
CA ARG A 417 4.58 -12.18 5.75
C ARG A 417 4.53 -13.46 4.92
N LEU A 418 5.08 -14.57 5.44
CA LEU A 418 5.03 -15.88 4.78
C LEU A 418 3.59 -16.40 4.65
N ALA A 419 2.78 -16.31 5.71
CA ALA A 419 1.37 -16.69 5.66
C ALA A 419 0.58 -15.90 4.61
N GLY A 420 0.95 -14.64 4.38
CA GLY A 420 0.34 -13.85 3.32
C GLY A 420 0.68 -14.27 1.90
N MET A 421 1.64 -15.18 1.70
CA MET A 421 2.04 -15.71 0.39
C MET A 421 1.36 -17.04 0.04
N VAL A 422 0.62 -17.64 0.98
CA VAL A 422 -0.14 -18.88 0.75
C VAL A 422 -1.61 -18.58 0.48
N SER A 423 -2.39 -19.60 0.11
CA SER A 423 -3.82 -19.46 -0.16
C SER A 423 -4.58 -18.85 1.04
N PRO A 424 -5.69 -18.10 0.83
CA PRO A 424 -6.42 -17.45 1.92
C PRO A 424 -6.84 -18.41 3.05
N LEU A 425 -7.24 -19.63 2.72
CA LEU A 425 -7.65 -20.63 3.71
C LEU A 425 -6.46 -21.13 4.54
N GLU A 426 -5.33 -21.37 3.93
CA GLU A 426 -4.09 -21.79 4.62
C GLU A 426 -3.51 -20.65 5.44
N ARG A 427 -3.57 -19.44 4.91
CA ARG A 427 -3.19 -18.21 5.59
C ARG A 427 -3.93 -18.03 6.91
N ASP A 428 -5.25 -18.12 6.87
CA ASP A 428 -6.07 -17.95 8.06
C ASP A 428 -5.77 -19.04 9.12
N ARG A 429 -5.55 -20.28 8.69
CA ARG A 429 -5.14 -21.37 9.58
C ARG A 429 -3.77 -21.11 10.20
N ALA A 430 -2.80 -20.70 9.39
CA ALA A 430 -1.46 -20.39 9.88
C ALA A 430 -1.49 -19.23 10.89
N TRP A 431 -2.25 -18.17 10.60
CA TRP A 431 -2.43 -17.06 11.54
C TRP A 431 -3.16 -17.49 12.81
N GLU A 432 -4.19 -18.34 12.69
CA GLU A 432 -4.89 -18.89 13.86
C GLU A 432 -3.94 -19.68 14.76
N ASP A 433 -3.10 -20.56 14.21
CA ASP A 433 -2.15 -21.35 14.97
C ASP A 433 -1.10 -20.51 15.69
N MET A 434 -0.68 -19.41 15.08
CA MET A 434 0.43 -18.57 15.55
C MET A 434 -0.01 -17.37 16.42
N LEU A 435 -1.28 -16.99 16.40
CA LEU A 435 -1.78 -15.80 17.09
C LEU A 435 -1.71 -15.93 18.60
N THR A 436 -1.09 -14.92 19.24
CA THR A 436 -0.97 -14.75 20.69
C THR A 436 -1.32 -13.31 21.09
N ALA A 437 -1.41 -13.03 22.39
CA ALA A 437 -1.62 -11.67 22.87
C ALA A 437 -0.48 -10.71 22.49
N GLU A 438 0.74 -11.20 22.34
CA GLU A 438 1.92 -10.39 22.04
C GLU A 438 1.96 -9.94 20.58
N ASN A 439 1.50 -10.79 19.63
CA ASN A 439 1.60 -10.53 18.19
C ASN A 439 0.29 -10.13 17.50
N LEU A 440 -0.80 -9.92 18.25
CA LEU A 440 -2.08 -9.50 17.70
C LEU A 440 -1.98 -8.21 16.88
N THR A 441 -1.23 -7.23 17.37
CA THR A 441 -1.06 -5.94 16.67
C THR A 441 -0.26 -6.09 15.38
N ASP A 442 0.73 -6.97 15.37
CA ASP A 442 1.53 -7.26 14.18
C ASP A 442 0.66 -7.92 13.09
N LEU A 443 -0.22 -8.85 13.48
CA LEU A 443 -1.20 -9.45 12.56
C LEU A 443 -2.14 -8.40 11.97
N LEU A 444 -2.77 -7.59 12.81
CA LEU A 444 -3.73 -6.58 12.35
C LEU A 444 -3.06 -5.52 11.45
N GLU A 445 -1.81 -5.15 11.75
CA GLU A 445 -1.02 -4.23 10.95
C GLU A 445 -0.65 -4.83 9.59
N ASP A 446 -0.21 -6.09 9.56
CA ASP A 446 0.10 -6.80 8.31
C ASP A 446 -1.14 -6.89 7.40
N ILE A 447 -2.31 -7.27 7.96
CA ILE A 447 -3.57 -7.31 7.20
C ILE A 447 -3.97 -5.91 6.71
N ARG A 448 -3.82 -4.87 7.55
CA ARG A 448 -4.11 -3.49 7.18
C ARG A 448 -3.23 -3.02 6.02
N SER A 449 -1.93 -3.32 6.07
CA SER A 449 -0.95 -2.91 5.06
C SER A 449 -1.21 -3.51 3.68
N ARG A 450 -1.84 -4.69 3.61
CA ARG A 450 -2.15 -5.39 2.35
C ARG A 450 -3.29 -4.73 1.57
N GLN A 451 -4.16 -3.97 2.22
CA GLN A 451 -5.30 -3.30 1.60
C GLN A 451 -6.16 -4.23 0.70
N GLU A 452 -6.29 -5.49 1.07
CA GLU A 452 -7.11 -6.46 0.33
C GLU A 452 -8.59 -6.09 0.48
N ALA A 453 -9.20 -5.61 -0.61
CA ALA A 453 -10.61 -5.25 -0.60
C ALA A 453 -11.49 -6.51 -0.42
N GLY A 454 -12.50 -6.41 0.44
CA GLY A 454 -13.47 -7.50 0.66
C GLY A 454 -12.94 -8.70 1.45
N TYR A 455 -11.68 -8.70 1.90
CA TYR A 455 -11.20 -9.77 2.77
C TYR A 455 -11.78 -9.65 4.18
N HIS A 456 -12.32 -10.75 4.70
CA HIS A 456 -12.73 -10.93 6.08
C HIS A 456 -12.08 -12.17 6.67
N LEU A 457 -11.82 -12.14 7.97
CA LEU A 457 -11.27 -13.28 8.71
C LEU A 457 -12.21 -14.48 8.62
N SER A 458 -11.67 -15.69 8.53
CA SER A 458 -12.47 -16.89 8.73
C SER A 458 -13.12 -16.88 10.12
N PRO A 459 -14.29 -17.51 10.29
CA PRO A 459 -14.98 -17.51 11.59
C PRO A 459 -14.13 -18.06 12.74
N SER A 460 -13.23 -19.00 12.47
CA SER A 460 -12.31 -19.57 13.45
C SER A 460 -11.28 -18.54 13.90
N LEU A 461 -10.56 -17.94 12.94
CA LEU A 461 -9.57 -16.90 13.22
C LEU A 461 -10.21 -15.67 13.87
N ALA A 462 -11.42 -15.26 13.43
CA ALA A 462 -12.16 -14.15 14.02
C ALA A 462 -12.45 -14.39 15.51
N LYS A 463 -12.90 -15.60 15.90
CA LYS A 463 -13.09 -15.96 17.30
C LYS A 463 -11.80 -15.88 18.11
N LYS A 464 -10.68 -16.35 17.54
CA LYS A 464 -9.39 -16.28 18.22
C LYS A 464 -8.90 -14.84 18.37
N VAL A 465 -9.03 -14.00 17.33
CA VAL A 465 -8.72 -12.55 17.40
C VAL A 465 -9.54 -11.89 18.51
N LEU A 466 -10.84 -12.15 18.59
CA LEU A 466 -11.70 -11.62 19.65
C LEU A 466 -11.27 -12.08 21.05
N ALA A 467 -10.91 -13.35 21.21
CA ALA A 467 -10.47 -13.89 22.50
C ALA A 467 -9.18 -13.22 22.96
N VAL A 468 -8.18 -13.12 22.05
CA VAL A 468 -6.88 -12.46 22.33
C VAL A 468 -7.07 -10.96 22.57
N MET A 469 -7.94 -10.31 21.80
CA MET A 469 -8.29 -8.91 22.00
C MET A 469 -8.91 -8.66 23.38
N LYS A 470 -9.84 -9.54 23.81
CA LYS A 470 -10.46 -9.48 25.14
C LYS A 470 -9.41 -9.61 26.25
N GLU A 471 -8.48 -10.56 26.12
CA GLU A 471 -7.37 -10.74 27.07
C GLU A 471 -6.54 -9.45 27.20
N ARG A 472 -6.14 -8.82 26.09
CA ARG A 472 -5.39 -7.56 26.10
C ARG A 472 -6.18 -6.40 26.71
N LEU A 473 -7.47 -6.29 26.38
CA LEU A 473 -8.35 -5.26 26.94
C LEU A 473 -8.50 -5.38 28.47
N MET A 474 -8.44 -6.60 29.01
CA MET A 474 -8.56 -6.86 30.46
C MET A 474 -7.21 -6.75 31.21
N SER A 475 -6.10 -6.47 30.53
CA SER A 475 -4.74 -6.44 31.12
C SER A 475 -4.50 -5.31 32.15
N GLY A 476 -5.44 -4.40 32.32
CA GLY A 476 -5.34 -3.26 33.26
C GLY A 476 -4.39 -2.14 32.83
N LYS A 477 -3.60 -2.33 31.75
CA LYS A 477 -2.72 -1.31 31.16
C LYS A 477 -3.33 -0.77 29.87
N ARG A 478 -3.16 0.53 29.61
CA ARG A 478 -3.63 1.12 28.36
C ARG A 478 -2.82 0.60 27.18
N ASP A 479 -3.55 0.07 26.20
CA ASP A 479 -2.97 -0.50 24.97
C ASP A 479 -3.08 0.50 23.82
N TYR A 480 -2.06 1.34 23.66
CA TYR A 480 -2.04 2.39 22.64
C TYR A 480 -2.00 1.82 21.21
N TYR A 481 -1.33 0.69 21.00
CA TYR A 481 -1.22 0.06 19.68
C TYR A 481 -2.58 -0.55 19.26
N LEU A 482 -3.21 -1.29 20.18
CA LEU A 482 -4.53 -1.84 19.90
C LEU A 482 -5.60 -0.75 19.72
N ALA A 483 -5.44 0.40 20.39
CA ALA A 483 -6.33 1.55 20.20
C ALA A 483 -6.38 2.04 18.75
N SER A 484 -5.25 2.05 18.04
CA SER A 484 -5.19 2.47 16.64
C SER A 484 -5.71 1.42 15.66
N LEU A 485 -5.86 0.17 16.09
CA LEU A 485 -6.26 -0.98 15.26
C LEU A 485 -7.64 -1.55 15.60
N ALA A 486 -8.30 -1.02 16.63
CA ALA A 486 -9.60 -1.53 17.07
C ALA A 486 -10.69 -1.43 16.00
N GLY A 487 -10.71 -0.33 15.25
CA GLY A 487 -11.61 -0.15 14.12
C GLY A 487 -11.32 -1.13 12.97
N GLU A 488 -10.04 -1.39 12.68
CA GLU A 488 -9.63 -2.38 11.67
C GLU A 488 -10.02 -3.80 12.10
N ALA A 489 -9.81 -4.16 13.37
CA ALA A 489 -10.26 -5.45 13.90
C ALA A 489 -11.77 -5.65 13.70
N ALA A 490 -12.59 -4.61 13.96
CA ALA A 490 -14.04 -4.66 13.71
C ALA A 490 -14.35 -4.76 12.20
N ALA A 491 -13.57 -4.10 11.33
CA ALA A 491 -13.75 -4.13 9.89
C ALA A 491 -13.41 -5.49 9.27
N LEU A 492 -12.57 -6.27 9.93
CA LEU A 492 -12.14 -7.60 9.46
C LEU A 492 -13.11 -8.73 9.80
N LEU A 493 -14.02 -8.54 10.76
CA LEU A 493 -14.95 -9.60 11.15
C LEU A 493 -16.05 -9.82 10.11
N PRO A 494 -16.54 -11.06 9.93
CA PRO A 494 -17.79 -11.32 9.24
C PRO A 494 -18.95 -10.54 9.87
N VAL A 495 -19.85 -9.99 9.04
CA VAL A 495 -20.95 -9.11 9.50
C VAL A 495 -21.88 -9.80 10.49
N ASP A 496 -22.16 -11.09 10.29
CA ASP A 496 -23.00 -11.92 11.15
C ASP A 496 -22.40 -12.13 12.56
N MET A 497 -21.11 -11.99 12.72
CA MET A 497 -20.43 -12.10 14.02
C MET A 497 -20.42 -10.78 14.81
N LEU A 498 -20.66 -9.64 14.19
CA LEU A 498 -20.50 -8.33 14.83
C LEU A 498 -21.37 -8.11 16.07
N PRO A 499 -22.68 -8.50 16.11
CA PRO A 499 -23.49 -8.32 17.31
C PRO A 499 -22.93 -9.08 18.52
N ALA A 500 -22.52 -10.34 18.31
CA ALA A 500 -21.92 -11.16 19.36
C ALA A 500 -20.54 -10.62 19.80
N ALA A 501 -19.73 -10.17 18.85
CA ALA A 501 -18.41 -9.59 19.12
C ALA A 501 -18.49 -8.30 19.96
N ARG A 502 -19.44 -7.41 19.67
CA ARG A 502 -19.69 -6.19 20.45
C ARG A 502 -20.07 -6.53 21.90
N ALA A 503 -21.00 -7.47 22.08
CA ALA A 503 -21.39 -7.93 23.41
C ALA A 503 -20.22 -8.58 24.18
N PHE A 504 -19.41 -9.38 23.47
CA PHE A 504 -18.24 -10.05 24.04
C PHE A 504 -17.15 -9.08 24.53
N LEU A 505 -16.87 -8.01 23.78
CA LEU A 505 -15.84 -7.02 24.12
C LEU A 505 -16.34 -5.88 25.02
N ALA A 506 -17.66 -5.82 25.30
CA ALA A 506 -18.24 -4.76 26.13
C ALA A 506 -17.67 -4.74 27.55
N PHE A 507 -17.49 -3.54 28.07
CA PHE A 507 -17.18 -3.30 29.49
C PHE A 507 -18.46 -2.98 30.25
N PRO A 508 -18.51 -3.31 31.56
CA PRO A 508 -19.60 -2.83 32.43
C PRO A 508 -19.71 -1.31 32.38
N PRO A 509 -20.91 -0.73 32.54
CA PRO A 509 -21.12 0.73 32.49
C PRO A 509 -20.23 1.51 33.44
N ASP A 510 -19.94 0.97 34.61
CA ASP A 510 -19.15 1.60 35.69
C ASP A 510 -17.66 1.22 35.65
N SER A 511 -17.18 0.64 34.56
CA SER A 511 -15.79 0.23 34.43
C SER A 511 -14.87 1.43 34.24
N ASP A 512 -13.87 1.58 35.09
CA ASP A 512 -12.77 2.56 34.97
C ASP A 512 -11.59 2.06 34.12
N SER A 513 -11.79 0.99 33.34
CA SER A 513 -10.72 0.43 32.51
C SER A 513 -10.17 1.46 31.52
N PRO A 514 -8.83 1.64 31.45
CA PRO A 514 -8.19 2.55 30.51
C PRO A 514 -8.44 2.14 29.04
N ASN A 515 -8.86 0.88 28.80
CA ASN A 515 -9.09 0.32 27.47
C ASN A 515 -10.55 0.38 27.03
N ARG A 516 -11.45 0.94 27.85
CA ARG A 516 -12.88 1.07 27.49
C ARG A 516 -13.10 1.82 26.18
N SER A 517 -12.30 2.86 25.91
CA SER A 517 -12.37 3.61 24.65
C SER A 517 -12.04 2.74 23.43
N ILE A 518 -11.16 1.75 23.57
CA ILE A 518 -10.80 0.81 22.50
C ILE A 518 -11.99 -0.06 22.12
N ALA A 519 -12.68 -0.62 23.13
CA ALA A 519 -13.92 -1.36 22.90
C ALA A 519 -15.03 -0.46 22.32
N GLY A 520 -15.04 0.83 22.69
CA GLY A 520 -15.94 1.83 22.11
C GLY A 520 -15.70 2.05 20.62
N THR A 521 -14.43 2.23 20.20
CA THR A 521 -14.04 2.36 18.78
C THR A 521 -14.42 1.11 17.98
N PHE A 522 -14.10 -0.08 18.50
CA PHE A 522 -14.53 -1.34 17.89
C PHE A 522 -16.05 -1.40 17.71
N SER A 523 -16.80 -1.07 18.79
CA SER A 523 -18.27 -1.12 18.77
C SER A 523 -18.89 -0.12 17.80
N ALA A 524 -18.31 1.06 17.63
CA ALA A 524 -18.78 2.07 16.68
C ALA A 524 -18.67 1.57 15.25
N VAL A 525 -17.51 1.06 14.85
CA VAL A 525 -17.28 0.51 13.50
C VAL A 525 -18.18 -0.71 13.25
N ALA A 526 -18.28 -1.62 14.23
CA ALA A 526 -19.15 -2.79 14.13
C ALA A 526 -20.61 -2.38 13.94
N HIS A 527 -21.08 -1.36 14.68
CA HIS A 527 -22.45 -0.84 14.54
C HIS A 527 -22.72 -0.24 13.15
N GLN A 528 -21.77 0.53 12.60
CA GLN A 528 -21.88 1.08 11.24
C GLN A 528 -22.05 -0.05 10.20
N ARG A 529 -21.24 -1.09 10.28
CA ARG A 529 -21.29 -2.25 9.37
C ARG A 529 -22.59 -3.05 9.52
N GLU A 530 -23.03 -3.29 10.76
CA GLU A 530 -24.34 -3.94 11.02
C GLU A 530 -25.51 -3.13 10.45
N ALA A 531 -25.47 -1.81 10.58
CA ALA A 531 -26.53 -0.95 10.10
C ALA A 531 -26.60 -0.96 8.56
N LEU A 532 -25.44 -0.91 7.88
CA LEU A 532 -25.36 -1.07 6.43
C LEU A 532 -25.89 -2.42 5.99
N GLY A 533 -25.40 -3.50 6.60
CA GLY A 533 -25.84 -4.86 6.29
C GLY A 533 -27.36 -5.02 6.44
N ARG A 534 -27.95 -4.54 7.53
CA ARG A 534 -29.41 -4.57 7.76
C ARG A 534 -30.18 -3.77 6.73
N TYR A 535 -29.77 -2.56 6.43
CA TYR A 535 -30.46 -1.70 5.47
C TYR A 535 -30.51 -2.33 4.07
N PHE A 536 -29.38 -2.88 3.62
CA PHE A 536 -29.27 -3.49 2.31
C PHE A 536 -29.74 -4.96 2.24
N SER A 537 -29.99 -5.63 3.35
CA SER A 537 -30.58 -6.98 3.37
C SER A 537 -32.10 -6.99 3.20
N VAL A 538 -32.77 -5.85 3.42
CA VAL A 538 -34.22 -5.73 3.21
C VAL A 538 -34.47 -5.66 1.69
N PRO A 539 -35.26 -6.58 1.10
CA PRO A 539 -35.62 -6.48 -0.30
C PRO A 539 -36.29 -5.13 -0.58
N SER A 540 -35.79 -4.40 -1.58
CA SER A 540 -36.36 -3.10 -1.98
C SER A 540 -37.83 -3.29 -2.37
N THR A 541 -38.76 -2.91 -1.50
CA THR A 541 -40.20 -2.87 -1.78
C THR A 541 -40.57 -1.65 -2.67
N HIS A 542 -39.62 -1.03 -3.33
CA HIS A 542 -39.89 -0.01 -4.32
C HIS A 542 -40.17 -0.66 -5.69
N LYS A 543 -41.34 -1.34 -5.77
CA LYS A 543 -42.06 -1.42 -7.05
C LYS A 543 -42.78 -0.10 -7.27
N GLY A 544 -42.31 0.67 -8.26
CA GLY A 544 -43.14 1.49 -9.10
C GLY A 544 -43.74 2.77 -8.49
N VAL A 545 -43.09 3.89 -8.76
CA VAL A 545 -43.85 5.04 -9.28
C VAL A 545 -43.12 5.41 -10.58
N LEU A 546 -43.78 5.07 -11.68
CA LEU A 546 -43.52 5.58 -13.03
C LEU A 546 -43.85 7.06 -13.05
#